data_c8553315552c18552d4c66069811dc8d
#
_entry.id   c8553315552c18552d4c66069811dc8d
#
_cell.length_a   1.000
_cell.length_b   1.000
_cell.length_c   1.000
_cell.angle_alpha   90.00
_cell.angle_beta   90.00
_cell.angle_gamma   90.00
#
_symmetry.space_group_name_H-M   'P 1'
#
loop_
_entity.id
_entity.type
_entity.pdbx_description
1 polymer ?
#
loop_
_entity_poly.entity_id
_entity_poly.type
_entity_poly.pdbx_seq_one_letter_code
_entity_poly.pdbx_strand_id
1 'polypeptide(L)'
;MTLLATTSRILPLDQLDGIQAGGKANGLYRLIKLGFAVPPGFVVLDAEPDLLPPDLAKHYEELGGGLVAVRSSALDEDGSDASFAGQYETVLNVEGVDALQQAVLQCVDSLLSQRATSYRGDAAGAVKMCVVVQRMVNARAAGVLFTVDPVSARRDRLVIDAVRGLGEALVSGEATPDHYELDEKNSIVIRDLVDTATPVLSDAEILQLAQQARDAATRFGEPLDTEWAIDARGGLYWLQARP
;
A
#
# COMPACT_ATOMS: atom_id res chain seq x y z
N MET A 1 -4.95 35.14 -25.41
CA MET A 1 -5.53 34.27 -24.37
C MET A 1 -4.90 32.89 -24.55
N THR A 2 -3.77 32.67 -23.88
CA THR A 2 -2.99 31.41 -23.97
C THR A 2 -3.73 30.38 -23.13
N LEU A 3 -4.29 29.37 -23.79
CA LEU A 3 -4.77 28.17 -23.11
C LEU A 3 -3.56 27.54 -22.41
N LEU A 4 -3.49 27.65 -21.09
CA LEU A 4 -2.63 26.82 -20.28
C LEU A 4 -3.10 25.39 -20.53
N ALA A 5 -2.27 24.58 -21.19
CA ALA A 5 -2.47 23.15 -21.29
C ALA A 5 -2.55 22.63 -19.85
N THR A 6 -3.72 22.16 -19.43
CA THR A 6 -3.93 21.53 -18.15
C THR A 6 -3.11 20.25 -18.19
N THR A 7 -1.93 20.25 -17.59
CA THR A 7 -1.11 19.04 -17.45
C THR A 7 -1.94 18.04 -16.64
N SER A 8 -2.14 16.85 -17.15
CA SER A 8 -2.87 15.80 -16.42
C SER A 8 -2.23 15.63 -15.04
N ARG A 9 -3.05 15.64 -14.02
CA ARG A 9 -2.63 15.39 -12.62
C ARG A 9 -2.58 13.90 -12.31
N ILE A 10 -2.72 13.03 -13.29
CA ILE A 10 -2.72 11.58 -13.13
C ILE A 10 -1.50 10.98 -13.83
N LEU A 11 -0.79 10.11 -13.12
CA LEU A 11 0.34 9.35 -13.65
C LEU A 11 0.18 7.86 -13.33
N PRO A 12 0.49 6.96 -14.28
CA PRO A 12 0.63 5.54 -13.99
C PRO A 12 1.67 5.27 -12.90
N LEU A 13 1.45 4.24 -12.06
CA LEU A 13 2.37 3.89 -10.96
C LEU A 13 3.80 3.58 -11.42
N ASP A 14 4.00 3.16 -12.66
CA ASP A 14 5.32 2.85 -13.25
C ASP A 14 6.03 4.07 -13.86
N GLN A 15 5.41 5.26 -13.81
CA GLN A 15 5.91 6.51 -14.43
C GLN A 15 6.16 7.63 -13.40
N LEU A 16 6.53 7.28 -12.17
CA LEU A 16 6.76 8.25 -11.08
C LEU A 16 8.24 8.69 -10.94
N ASP A 17 9.06 8.51 -11.98
CA ASP A 17 10.48 8.85 -11.89
C ASP A 17 10.70 10.33 -11.59
N GLY A 18 11.41 10.61 -10.48
CA GLY A 18 11.63 11.98 -10.00
C GLY A 18 10.39 12.70 -9.44
N ILE A 19 9.25 12.02 -9.34
CA ILE A 19 8.00 12.60 -8.83
C ILE A 19 7.84 12.26 -7.35
N GLN A 20 7.55 13.27 -6.54
CA GLN A 20 7.18 13.10 -5.14
C GLN A 20 5.67 12.85 -5.05
N ALA A 21 5.29 11.59 -4.92
CA ALA A 21 3.89 11.15 -4.91
C ALA A 21 3.43 10.58 -3.55
N GLY A 22 4.22 10.82 -2.49
CA GLY A 22 3.99 10.28 -1.14
C GLY A 22 4.54 8.87 -0.94
N GLY A 23 4.66 8.45 0.33
CA GLY A 23 5.33 7.21 0.71
C GLY A 23 4.74 5.98 0.04
N LYS A 24 3.40 5.80 0.07
CA LYS A 24 2.74 4.64 -0.54
C LYS A 24 2.98 4.55 -2.05
N ALA A 25 2.81 5.66 -2.79
CA ALA A 25 3.00 5.68 -4.24
C ALA A 25 4.47 5.43 -4.60
N ASN A 26 5.41 6.08 -3.89
CA ASN A 26 6.84 5.93 -4.15
C ASN A 26 7.33 4.52 -3.79
N GLY A 27 6.83 3.90 -2.72
CA GLY A 27 7.12 2.51 -2.37
C GLY A 27 6.70 1.52 -3.45
N LEU A 28 5.47 1.66 -3.97
CA LEU A 28 4.97 0.86 -5.09
C LEU A 28 5.78 1.07 -6.36
N TYR A 29 6.11 2.32 -6.70
CA TYR A 29 6.96 2.64 -7.85
C TYR A 29 8.33 1.95 -7.74
N ARG A 30 9.00 2.01 -6.57
CA ARG A 30 10.29 1.34 -6.33
C ARG A 30 10.16 -0.17 -6.53
N LEU A 31 9.12 -0.82 -6.00
CA LEU A 31 8.86 -2.25 -6.21
C LEU A 31 8.71 -2.58 -7.71
N ILE A 32 7.94 -1.78 -8.46
CA ILE A 32 7.76 -1.96 -9.92
C ILE A 32 9.11 -1.86 -10.64
N LYS A 33 9.91 -0.84 -10.34
CA LYS A 33 11.24 -0.64 -10.97
C LYS A 33 12.21 -1.76 -10.65
N LEU A 34 12.04 -2.42 -9.53
CA LEU A 34 12.82 -3.58 -9.12
C LEU A 34 12.30 -4.90 -9.71
N GLY A 35 11.18 -4.88 -10.45
CA GLY A 35 10.61 -6.04 -11.13
C GLY A 35 9.71 -6.91 -10.26
N PHE A 36 9.27 -6.41 -9.09
CA PHE A 36 8.29 -7.10 -8.27
C PHE A 36 6.88 -6.96 -8.87
N ALA A 37 6.05 -7.98 -8.69
CA ALA A 37 4.67 -7.95 -9.15
C ALA A 37 3.84 -7.03 -8.26
N VAL A 38 3.43 -5.89 -8.81
CA VAL A 38 2.56 -4.90 -8.17
C VAL A 38 1.29 -4.81 -9.04
N PRO A 39 0.09 -4.83 -8.47
CA PRO A 39 -1.13 -4.61 -9.24
C PRO A 39 -1.06 -3.26 -9.97
N PRO A 40 -1.51 -3.18 -11.23
CA PRO A 40 -1.48 -1.94 -11.99
C PRO A 40 -2.34 -0.87 -11.32
N GLY A 41 -1.98 0.38 -11.52
CA GLY A 41 -2.67 1.52 -10.94
C GLY A 41 -2.12 2.84 -11.44
N PHE A 42 -2.67 3.92 -10.90
CA PHE A 42 -2.23 5.29 -11.16
C PHE A 42 -2.28 6.13 -9.90
N VAL A 43 -1.66 7.29 -9.95
CA VAL A 43 -1.66 8.26 -8.85
C VAL A 43 -2.31 9.55 -9.32
N VAL A 44 -3.26 10.05 -8.55
CA VAL A 44 -3.77 11.42 -8.65
C VAL A 44 -2.81 12.31 -7.87
N LEU A 45 -2.10 13.18 -8.57
CA LEU A 45 -1.15 14.12 -7.99
C LEU A 45 -1.85 15.40 -7.57
N ASP A 46 -1.39 16.01 -6.48
CA ASP A 46 -1.89 17.29 -5.97
C ASP A 46 -3.43 17.29 -5.88
N ALA A 47 -4.01 16.21 -5.31
CA ALA A 47 -5.44 16.08 -5.16
C ALA A 47 -6.01 17.18 -4.24
N GLU A 48 -7.08 17.84 -4.69
CA GLU A 48 -7.75 18.92 -3.98
C GLU A 48 -9.22 18.55 -3.70
N PRO A 49 -9.82 19.02 -2.58
CA PRO A 49 -11.18 18.62 -2.20
C PRO A 49 -12.25 18.90 -3.25
N ASP A 50 -12.12 20.03 -3.96
CA ASP A 50 -13.13 20.53 -4.87
C ASP A 50 -12.73 20.37 -6.34
N LEU A 51 -11.61 19.69 -6.63
CA LEU A 51 -11.07 19.62 -7.98
C LEU A 51 -10.54 18.21 -8.34
N LEU A 52 -11.45 17.38 -8.84
CA LEU A 52 -11.07 16.11 -9.45
C LEU A 52 -10.46 16.31 -10.85
N PRO A 53 -9.41 15.54 -11.21
CA PRO A 53 -8.92 15.57 -12.58
C PRO A 53 -10.01 15.19 -13.58
N PRO A 54 -10.19 15.97 -14.67
CA PRO A 54 -11.26 15.70 -15.65
C PRO A 54 -11.08 14.39 -16.41
N ASP A 55 -9.85 13.84 -16.41
CA ASP A 55 -9.46 12.59 -17.05
C ASP A 55 -9.46 11.37 -16.11
N LEU A 56 -9.95 11.52 -14.86
CA LEU A 56 -10.01 10.42 -13.88
C LEU A 56 -10.78 9.20 -14.43
N ALA A 57 -11.95 9.43 -15.04
CA ALA A 57 -12.76 8.37 -15.63
C ALA A 57 -12.00 7.63 -16.75
N LYS A 58 -11.29 8.37 -17.61
CA LYS A 58 -10.49 7.80 -18.68
C LYS A 58 -9.38 6.87 -18.14
N HIS A 59 -8.63 7.31 -17.13
CA HIS A 59 -7.58 6.49 -16.52
C HIS A 59 -8.13 5.24 -15.83
N TYR A 60 -9.31 5.32 -15.23
CA TYR A 60 -9.99 4.15 -14.67
C TYR A 60 -10.40 3.14 -15.75
N GLU A 61 -10.92 3.61 -16.89
CA GLU A 61 -11.24 2.75 -18.02
C GLU A 61 -9.98 2.13 -18.67
N GLU A 62 -8.91 2.90 -18.82
CA GLU A 62 -7.62 2.42 -19.31
C GLU A 62 -6.99 1.37 -18.37
N LEU A 63 -7.22 1.48 -17.06
CA LEU A 63 -6.84 0.46 -16.09
C LEU A 63 -7.67 -0.84 -16.26
N GLY A 64 -8.75 -0.80 -17.06
CA GLY A 64 -9.65 -1.91 -17.38
C GLY A 64 -10.92 -1.90 -16.54
N GLY A 65 -11.20 -0.83 -15.79
CA GLY A 65 -12.35 -0.75 -14.88
C GLY A 65 -12.32 -1.81 -13.77
N GLY A 66 -13.48 -2.14 -13.20
CA GLY A 66 -13.65 -3.15 -12.15
C GLY A 66 -13.18 -2.65 -10.77
N LEU A 67 -12.97 -3.57 -9.85
CA LEU A 67 -12.67 -3.24 -8.46
C LEU A 67 -11.29 -2.63 -8.30
N VAL A 68 -11.21 -1.48 -7.61
CA VAL A 68 -9.98 -0.81 -7.24
C VAL A 68 -9.93 -0.50 -5.74
N ALA A 69 -8.72 -0.38 -5.20
CA ALA A 69 -8.43 0.21 -3.91
C ALA A 69 -8.00 1.67 -4.13
N VAL A 70 -8.53 2.58 -3.31
CA VAL A 70 -8.20 4.01 -3.32
C VAL A 70 -7.56 4.34 -1.99
N ARG A 71 -6.31 4.86 -2.02
CA ARG A 71 -5.49 5.05 -0.82
C ARG A 71 -4.87 6.44 -0.81
N SER A 72 -4.94 7.13 0.32
CA SER A 72 -4.18 8.36 0.52
C SER A 72 -2.67 8.08 0.55
N SER A 73 -1.88 8.97 -0.04
CA SER A 73 -0.42 8.92 -0.08
C SER A 73 0.13 10.31 0.24
N ALA A 74 0.51 10.53 1.50
CA ALA A 74 1.02 11.80 1.97
C ALA A 74 2.55 11.87 1.83
N LEU A 75 3.09 13.08 1.61
CA LEU A 75 4.54 13.29 1.55
C LEU A 75 5.22 13.16 2.92
N ASP A 76 4.49 13.42 3.99
CA ASP A 76 5.01 13.39 5.37
C ASP A 76 4.72 12.06 6.09
N GLU A 77 4.25 11.04 5.37
CA GLU A 77 3.88 9.73 5.93
C GLU A 77 5.08 8.97 6.51
N ASP A 78 6.27 9.22 5.97
CA ASP A 78 7.53 8.57 6.35
C ASP A 78 8.39 9.41 7.32
N GLY A 79 7.84 10.47 7.93
CA GLY A 79 8.55 11.31 8.90
C GLY A 79 8.79 10.56 10.22
N SER A 80 10.03 10.62 10.73
CA SER A 80 10.53 9.90 11.91
C SER A 80 9.83 10.20 13.24
N ASP A 81 8.90 11.13 13.30
CA ASP A 81 8.31 11.63 14.55
C ASP A 81 6.82 11.29 14.76
N ALA A 82 6.20 10.54 13.86
CA ALA A 82 4.79 10.26 14.00
C ALA A 82 4.45 8.84 13.57
N SER A 83 4.16 7.98 14.53
CA SER A 83 3.44 6.71 14.30
C SER A 83 1.99 7.00 13.87
N PHE A 84 1.82 7.47 12.63
CA PHE A 84 0.50 7.63 12.00
C PHE A 84 0.03 6.33 11.32
N ALA A 85 0.58 5.18 11.73
CA ALA A 85 0.14 3.88 11.25
C ALA A 85 -1.36 3.71 11.53
N GLY A 86 -2.15 3.47 10.48
CA GLY A 86 -3.59 3.26 10.58
C GLY A 86 -4.48 4.51 10.52
N GLN A 87 -3.93 5.71 10.37
CA GLN A 87 -4.72 6.95 10.30
C GLN A 87 -5.07 7.38 8.87
N TYR A 88 -4.47 6.77 7.85
CA TYR A 88 -4.68 7.15 6.46
C TYR A 88 -5.79 6.32 5.82
N GLU A 89 -6.71 7.01 5.17
CA GLU A 89 -7.90 6.41 4.57
C GLU A 89 -7.53 5.44 3.44
N THR A 90 -8.14 4.26 3.49
CA THR A 90 -8.14 3.29 2.40
C THR A 90 -9.58 2.88 2.12
N VAL A 91 -10.03 3.04 0.89
CA VAL A 91 -11.35 2.62 0.44
C VAL A 91 -11.15 1.45 -0.52
N LEU A 92 -11.63 0.28 -0.13
CA LEU A 92 -11.52 -0.96 -0.91
C LEU A 92 -12.81 -1.23 -1.69
N ASN A 93 -12.72 -2.12 -2.67
CA ASN A 93 -13.86 -2.59 -3.48
C ASN A 93 -14.63 -1.46 -4.18
N VAL A 94 -13.92 -0.41 -4.59
CA VAL A 94 -14.49 0.71 -5.34
C VAL A 94 -14.72 0.28 -6.78
N GLU A 95 -15.97 0.38 -7.27
CA GLU A 95 -16.34 0.00 -8.64
C GLU A 95 -17.17 1.11 -9.31
N GLY A 96 -16.78 1.48 -10.52
CA GLY A 96 -17.41 2.52 -11.29
C GLY A 96 -16.87 3.93 -11.03
N VAL A 97 -17.07 4.82 -12.00
CA VAL A 97 -16.50 6.17 -12.00
C VAL A 97 -17.02 7.02 -10.85
N ASP A 98 -18.31 6.97 -10.57
CA ASP A 98 -18.92 7.79 -9.50
C ASP A 98 -18.41 7.38 -8.12
N ALA A 99 -18.31 6.07 -7.86
CA ALA A 99 -17.73 5.55 -6.61
C ALA A 99 -16.25 5.90 -6.50
N LEU A 100 -15.49 5.84 -7.60
CA LEU A 100 -14.10 6.25 -7.63
C LEU A 100 -13.92 7.73 -7.27
N GLN A 101 -14.74 8.61 -7.84
CA GLN A 101 -14.71 10.04 -7.53
C GLN A 101 -14.95 10.29 -6.04
N GLN A 102 -15.97 9.63 -5.47
CA GLN A 102 -16.28 9.73 -4.04
C GLN A 102 -15.13 9.22 -3.18
N ALA A 103 -14.52 8.07 -3.52
CA ALA A 103 -13.42 7.50 -2.76
C ALA A 103 -12.16 8.39 -2.80
N VAL A 104 -11.86 9.03 -3.95
CA VAL A 104 -10.76 10.01 -4.05
C VAL A 104 -11.01 11.20 -3.15
N LEU A 105 -12.22 11.78 -3.16
CA LEU A 105 -12.59 12.90 -2.28
C LEU A 105 -12.52 12.50 -0.81
N GLN A 106 -13.00 11.31 -0.45
CA GLN A 106 -12.93 10.79 0.92
C GLN A 106 -11.48 10.68 1.42
N CYS A 107 -10.57 10.18 0.59
CA CYS A 107 -9.13 10.15 0.92
C CYS A 107 -8.55 11.55 1.13
N VAL A 108 -8.96 12.53 0.33
CA VAL A 108 -8.53 13.92 0.46
C VAL A 108 -9.06 14.55 1.75
N ASP A 109 -10.33 14.39 2.06
CA ASP A 109 -10.99 14.95 3.24
C ASP A 109 -10.42 14.35 4.54
N SER A 110 -10.13 13.05 4.54
CA SER A 110 -9.48 12.37 5.67
C SER A 110 -8.14 13.01 6.01
N LEU A 111 -7.29 13.25 5.01
CA LEU A 111 -5.98 13.90 5.21
C LEU A 111 -6.10 15.33 5.74
N LEU A 112 -7.07 16.11 5.26
CA LEU A 112 -7.32 17.47 5.74
C LEU A 112 -7.80 17.49 7.18
N SER A 113 -8.70 16.57 7.55
CA SER A 113 -9.25 16.46 8.91
C SER A 113 -8.18 16.11 9.93
N GLN A 114 -7.27 15.19 9.60
CA GLN A 114 -6.16 14.80 10.46
C GLN A 114 -5.18 15.94 10.71
N ARG A 115 -4.93 16.76 9.70
CA ARG A 115 -4.06 17.94 9.82
C ARG A 115 -4.66 19.03 10.67
N ALA A 116 -5.95 19.27 10.54
CA ALA A 116 -6.67 20.22 11.40
C ALA A 116 -6.55 19.86 12.89
N THR A 117 -6.42 18.55 13.20
CA THR A 117 -6.25 18.06 14.58
C THR A 117 -4.79 18.06 15.05
N SER A 118 -3.82 17.87 14.16
CA SER A 118 -2.39 17.74 14.51
C SER A 118 -1.65 19.08 14.56
N TYR A 119 -2.11 20.09 13.81
CA TYR A 119 -1.45 21.41 13.74
C TYR A 119 -2.21 22.46 14.56
N ARG A 120 -1.74 22.69 15.80
CA ARG A 120 -2.01 23.90 16.58
C ARG A 120 -0.90 24.98 16.41
N GLY A 121 -0.18 24.99 15.28
CA GLY A 121 0.93 25.92 15.04
C GLY A 121 0.94 26.44 13.59
N ASP A 122 1.31 27.72 13.47
CA ASP A 122 1.32 28.57 12.26
C ASP A 122 2.29 28.10 11.13
N ALA A 123 2.03 26.98 10.49
CA ALA A 123 2.74 26.63 9.25
C ALA A 123 1.76 26.06 8.21
N ALA A 124 0.94 26.95 7.63
CA ALA A 124 0.12 26.64 6.45
C ALA A 124 1.00 26.53 5.19
N GLY A 125 1.87 25.52 5.15
CA GLY A 125 2.44 25.04 3.90
C GLY A 125 1.38 24.20 3.19
N ALA A 126 1.01 24.55 1.95
CA ALA A 126 0.14 23.71 1.12
C ALA A 126 0.82 22.36 0.93
N VAL A 127 0.40 21.35 1.72
CA VAL A 127 0.94 20.01 1.58
C VAL A 127 0.26 19.35 0.41
N LYS A 128 1.09 18.92 -0.52
CA LYS A 128 0.64 18.17 -1.69
C LYS A 128 0.14 16.81 -1.26
N MET A 129 -1.09 16.51 -1.62
CA MET A 129 -1.74 15.23 -1.34
C MET A 129 -1.83 14.43 -2.62
N CYS A 130 -1.44 13.16 -2.53
CA CYS A 130 -1.60 12.25 -3.64
C CYS A 130 -2.56 11.12 -3.24
N VAL A 131 -3.27 10.58 -4.22
CA VAL A 131 -4.17 9.45 -4.02
C VAL A 131 -3.79 8.35 -5.00
N VAL A 132 -3.48 7.17 -4.47
CA VAL A 132 -3.20 5.97 -5.25
C VAL A 132 -4.52 5.28 -5.58
N VAL A 133 -4.74 4.98 -6.85
CA VAL A 133 -5.81 4.11 -7.33
C VAL A 133 -5.16 2.86 -7.90
N GLN A 134 -5.44 1.71 -7.30
CA GLN A 134 -4.78 0.44 -7.63
C GLN A 134 -5.82 -0.66 -7.85
N ARG A 135 -5.63 -1.49 -8.87
CA ARG A 135 -6.51 -2.63 -9.13
C ARG A 135 -6.51 -3.58 -7.93
N MET A 136 -7.70 -4.03 -7.53
CA MET A 136 -7.85 -5.04 -6.49
C MET A 136 -7.31 -6.40 -6.96
N VAL A 137 -6.65 -7.10 -6.06
CA VAL A 137 -6.32 -8.52 -6.23
C VAL A 137 -7.46 -9.35 -5.67
N ASN A 138 -7.95 -10.33 -6.43
CA ASN A 138 -8.89 -11.33 -5.89
C ASN A 138 -8.11 -12.30 -4.99
N ALA A 139 -7.79 -11.83 -3.79
CA ALA A 139 -6.91 -12.49 -2.86
C ALA A 139 -7.58 -13.71 -2.22
N ARG A 140 -6.91 -14.89 -2.24
CA ARG A 140 -7.24 -15.99 -1.36
C ARG A 140 -6.58 -15.86 0.01
N ALA A 141 -5.43 -15.17 0.05
CA ALA A 141 -4.68 -14.84 1.25
C ALA A 141 -4.03 -13.47 1.08
N ALA A 142 -3.93 -12.72 2.17
CA ALA A 142 -3.24 -11.45 2.22
C ALA A 142 -2.64 -11.25 3.62
N GLY A 143 -1.78 -10.25 3.75
CA GLY A 143 -1.19 -9.97 5.06
C GLY A 143 -0.12 -8.90 5.03
N VAL A 144 0.59 -8.83 6.13
CA VAL A 144 1.75 -7.97 6.32
C VAL A 144 3.01 -8.79 6.46
N LEU A 145 4.15 -8.20 6.09
CA LEU A 145 5.45 -8.81 6.29
C LEU A 145 6.44 -7.72 6.70
N PHE A 146 7.15 -7.99 7.80
CA PHE A 146 8.21 -7.15 8.33
C PHE A 146 9.56 -7.84 8.13
N THR A 147 10.50 -7.17 7.48
CA THR A 147 11.85 -7.73 7.30
C THR A 147 12.73 -7.63 8.53
N VAL A 148 12.27 -6.92 9.55
CA VAL A 148 12.80 -6.83 10.93
C VAL A 148 11.60 -6.93 11.86
N ASP A 149 11.74 -7.71 12.95
CA ASP A 149 10.64 -7.85 13.92
C ASP A 149 10.27 -6.48 14.52
N PRO A 150 9.03 -6.00 14.31
CA PRO A 150 8.63 -4.66 14.74
C PRO A 150 8.47 -4.53 16.26
N VAL A 151 8.32 -5.65 16.98
CA VAL A 151 8.11 -5.65 18.44
C VAL A 151 9.45 -5.70 19.18
N SER A 152 10.32 -6.64 18.80
CA SER A 152 11.61 -6.83 19.47
C SER A 152 12.78 -6.08 18.81
N ALA A 153 12.54 -5.46 17.65
CA ALA A 153 13.54 -4.83 16.79
C ALA A 153 14.69 -5.79 16.37
N ARG A 154 14.45 -7.09 16.39
CA ARG A 154 15.43 -8.11 16.02
C ARG A 154 15.61 -8.14 14.51
N ARG A 155 16.81 -7.82 14.07
CA ARG A 155 17.19 -7.80 12.65
C ARG A 155 17.40 -9.20 12.06
N ASP A 156 17.57 -10.21 12.92
CA ASP A 156 17.71 -11.62 12.55
C ASP A 156 16.36 -12.34 12.38
N ARG A 157 15.25 -11.61 12.49
CA ARG A 157 13.89 -12.15 12.32
C ARG A 157 13.13 -11.42 11.23
N LEU A 158 12.43 -12.21 10.43
CA LEU A 158 11.41 -11.75 9.49
C LEU A 158 10.07 -12.28 10.01
N VAL A 159 9.07 -11.43 10.01
CA VAL A 159 7.72 -11.72 10.53
C VAL A 159 6.72 -11.68 9.39
N ILE A 160 5.83 -12.67 9.33
CA ILE A 160 4.70 -12.72 8.38
C ILE A 160 3.42 -12.95 9.18
N ASP A 161 2.46 -12.07 9.02
CA ASP A 161 1.09 -12.24 9.49
C ASP A 161 0.16 -12.42 8.28
N ALA A 162 -0.63 -13.48 8.29
CA ALA A 162 -1.43 -13.90 7.15
C ALA A 162 -2.89 -14.15 7.53
N VAL A 163 -3.81 -13.67 6.70
CA VAL A 163 -5.25 -13.93 6.81
C VAL A 163 -5.82 -14.44 5.49
N ARG A 164 -6.98 -15.10 5.53
CA ARG A 164 -7.71 -15.50 4.34
C ARG A 164 -8.43 -14.31 3.74
N GLY A 165 -8.49 -14.24 2.41
CA GLY A 165 -9.14 -13.15 1.69
C GLY A 165 -8.33 -11.86 1.72
N LEU A 166 -9.01 -10.72 1.95
CA LEU A 166 -8.40 -9.39 1.96
C LEU A 166 -7.70 -9.11 3.30
N GLY A 167 -6.61 -8.35 3.25
CA GLY A 167 -5.81 -7.97 4.42
C GLY A 167 -6.44 -6.88 5.31
N GLU A 168 -7.58 -6.32 4.93
CA GLU A 168 -8.23 -5.22 5.65
C GLU A 168 -8.53 -5.58 7.12
N ALA A 169 -9.12 -6.76 7.35
CA ALA A 169 -9.45 -7.24 8.69
C ALA A 169 -8.21 -7.46 9.59
N LEU A 170 -7.04 -7.70 8.99
CA LEU A 170 -5.78 -7.76 9.72
C LEU A 170 -5.30 -6.38 10.12
N VAL A 171 -5.30 -5.44 9.18
CA VAL A 171 -4.81 -4.05 9.41
C VAL A 171 -5.72 -3.30 10.38
N SER A 172 -7.04 -3.56 10.37
CA SER A 172 -8.01 -3.01 11.34
C SER A 172 -7.97 -3.69 12.71
N GLY A 173 -7.24 -4.82 12.85
CA GLY A 173 -7.19 -5.59 14.10
C GLY A 173 -8.44 -6.43 14.38
N GLU A 174 -9.30 -6.63 13.39
CA GLU A 174 -10.54 -7.41 13.51
C GLU A 174 -10.31 -8.93 13.34
N ALA A 175 -9.22 -9.32 12.66
CA ALA A 175 -8.87 -10.72 12.44
C ALA A 175 -7.57 -11.10 13.16
N THR A 176 -7.57 -12.28 13.77
CA THR A 176 -6.34 -12.92 14.28
C THR A 176 -5.64 -13.59 13.10
N PRO A 177 -4.37 -13.26 12.80
CA PRO A 177 -3.64 -13.91 11.72
C PRO A 177 -3.03 -15.25 12.12
N ASP A 178 -2.69 -16.05 11.10
CA ASP A 178 -1.61 -17.02 11.24
C ASP A 178 -0.29 -16.24 11.28
N HIS A 179 0.55 -16.52 12.28
CA HIS A 179 1.80 -15.82 12.53
C HIS A 179 3.01 -16.72 12.26
N TYR A 180 3.99 -16.21 11.53
CA TYR A 180 5.22 -16.93 11.21
C TYR A 180 6.44 -16.04 11.45
N GLU A 181 7.47 -16.62 12.09
CA GLU A 181 8.80 -15.99 12.15
C GLU A 181 9.83 -16.86 11.42
N LEU A 182 10.70 -16.21 10.66
CA LEU A 182 11.81 -16.86 9.98
C LEU A 182 13.14 -16.29 10.42
N ASP A 183 14.16 -17.15 10.52
CA ASP A 183 15.53 -16.74 10.77
C ASP A 183 16.23 -16.21 9.50
N GLU A 184 17.48 -15.77 9.61
CA GLU A 184 18.27 -15.26 8.48
C GLU A 184 18.47 -16.27 7.35
N LYS A 185 18.32 -17.56 7.62
CA LYS A 185 18.44 -18.64 6.63
C LYS A 185 17.09 -19.01 6.02
N ASN A 186 16.05 -18.25 6.32
CA ASN A 186 14.67 -18.52 5.96
C ASN A 186 14.10 -19.83 6.55
N SER A 187 14.66 -20.32 7.68
CA SER A 187 14.03 -21.41 8.43
C SER A 187 12.86 -20.85 9.23
N ILE A 188 11.70 -21.49 9.14
CA ILE A 188 10.52 -21.14 9.95
C ILE A 188 10.83 -21.56 11.40
N VAL A 189 10.95 -20.59 12.30
CA VAL A 189 11.31 -20.81 13.71
C VAL A 189 10.11 -20.67 14.65
N ILE A 190 9.08 -19.93 14.24
CA ILE A 190 7.80 -19.82 14.93
C ILE A 190 6.68 -20.03 13.89
N ARG A 191 5.66 -20.76 14.31
CA ARG A 191 4.43 -20.96 13.56
C ARG A 191 3.29 -21.02 14.57
N ASP A 192 2.56 -19.92 14.68
CA ASP A 192 1.35 -19.81 15.50
C ASP A 192 0.13 -19.71 14.57
N LEU A 193 -0.69 -20.74 14.57
CA LEU A 193 -1.78 -20.91 13.61
C LEU A 193 -3.12 -20.82 14.30
N VAL A 194 -4.03 -20.04 13.74
CA VAL A 194 -5.43 -19.97 14.19
C VAL A 194 -6.12 -21.32 14.01
N ASP A 195 -5.85 -21.99 12.87
CA ASP A 195 -6.31 -23.35 12.60
C ASP A 195 -5.15 -24.20 12.06
N THR A 196 -4.68 -25.12 12.88
CA THR A 196 -3.58 -26.01 12.54
C THR A 196 -3.91 -26.99 11.41
N ALA A 197 -5.18 -27.29 11.18
CA ALA A 197 -5.62 -28.21 10.12
C ALA A 197 -5.64 -27.54 8.75
N THR A 198 -5.83 -26.21 8.71
CA THR A 198 -5.94 -25.44 7.47
C THR A 198 -5.14 -24.15 7.53
N PRO A 199 -3.80 -24.20 7.48
CA PRO A 199 -2.97 -22.99 7.46
C PRO A 199 -3.33 -22.07 6.30
N VAL A 200 -3.17 -20.74 6.49
CA VAL A 200 -3.42 -19.73 5.44
C VAL A 200 -2.39 -19.87 4.33
N LEU A 201 -1.13 -20.13 4.69
CA LEU A 201 -0.01 -20.27 3.78
C LEU A 201 0.61 -21.67 3.83
N SER A 202 1.04 -22.16 2.68
CA SER A 202 1.96 -23.29 2.57
C SER A 202 3.40 -22.88 2.87
N ASP A 203 4.26 -23.84 3.23
CA ASP A 203 5.68 -23.57 3.46
C ASP A 203 6.38 -22.96 2.22
N ALA A 204 5.98 -23.38 1.03
CA ALA A 204 6.52 -22.82 -0.21
C ALA A 204 6.18 -21.33 -0.38
N GLU A 205 4.98 -20.92 -0.02
CA GLU A 205 4.55 -19.51 -0.08
C GLU A 205 5.21 -18.67 1.00
N ILE A 206 5.38 -19.19 2.21
CA ILE A 206 6.12 -18.54 3.28
C ILE A 206 7.57 -18.27 2.83
N LEU A 207 8.23 -19.27 2.25
CA LEU A 207 9.60 -19.13 1.75
C LEU A 207 9.70 -18.16 0.57
N GLN A 208 8.73 -18.18 -0.34
CA GLN A 208 8.67 -17.24 -1.47
C GLN A 208 8.53 -15.80 -0.99
N LEU A 209 7.60 -15.54 -0.06
CA LEU A 209 7.40 -14.24 0.57
C LEU A 209 8.68 -13.75 1.23
N ALA A 210 9.28 -14.57 2.10
CA ALA A 210 10.50 -14.22 2.82
C ALA A 210 11.66 -13.91 1.88
N GLN A 211 11.87 -14.72 0.83
CA GLN A 211 12.93 -14.53 -0.13
C GLN A 211 12.76 -13.24 -0.92
N GLN A 212 11.55 -12.96 -1.42
CA GLN A 212 11.27 -11.72 -2.15
C GLN A 212 11.37 -10.49 -1.26
N ALA A 213 10.88 -10.54 -0.01
CA ALA A 213 10.95 -9.42 0.91
C ALA A 213 12.40 -9.06 1.28
N ARG A 214 13.27 -10.06 1.50
CA ARG A 214 14.71 -9.81 1.77
C ARG A 214 15.43 -9.25 0.54
N ASP A 215 15.10 -9.74 -0.67
CA ASP A 215 15.62 -9.15 -1.91
C ASP A 215 15.18 -7.70 -2.04
N ALA A 216 13.90 -7.41 -1.81
CA ALA A 216 13.37 -6.06 -1.82
C ALA A 216 14.09 -5.16 -0.80
N ALA A 217 14.18 -5.58 0.48
CA ALA A 217 14.84 -4.81 1.53
C ALA A 217 16.31 -4.53 1.19
N THR A 218 17.04 -5.54 0.66
CA THR A 218 18.42 -5.38 0.21
C THR A 218 18.55 -4.32 -0.88
N ARG A 219 17.66 -4.33 -1.85
CA ARG A 219 17.66 -3.39 -3.00
C ARG A 219 17.09 -2.02 -2.64
N PHE A 220 16.25 -1.93 -1.61
CA PHE A 220 15.83 -0.67 -0.99
C PHE A 220 16.95 -0.07 -0.12
N GLY A 221 17.85 -0.91 0.43
CA GLY A 221 18.91 -0.49 1.32
C GLY A 221 18.48 -0.32 2.78
N GLU A 222 17.28 -0.73 3.13
CA GLU A 222 16.66 -0.52 4.46
C GLU A 222 15.62 -1.61 4.76
N PRO A 223 15.31 -1.86 6.05
CA PRO A 223 14.23 -2.75 6.44
C PRO A 223 12.90 -2.28 5.86
N LEU A 224 12.00 -3.22 5.58
CA LEU A 224 10.71 -2.94 4.99
C LEU A 224 9.57 -3.50 5.84
N ASP A 225 8.51 -2.68 5.94
CA ASP A 225 7.15 -3.05 6.27
C ASP A 225 6.37 -3.16 4.95
N THR A 226 5.75 -4.29 4.71
CA THR A 226 5.10 -4.57 3.42
C THR A 226 3.73 -5.17 3.57
N GLU A 227 2.82 -4.83 2.65
CA GLU A 227 1.54 -5.52 2.45
C GLU A 227 1.63 -6.37 1.19
N TRP A 228 1.04 -7.55 1.25
CA TRP A 228 1.05 -8.50 0.13
C TRP A 228 -0.29 -9.21 -0.01
N ALA A 229 -0.53 -9.78 -1.20
CA ALA A 229 -1.66 -10.65 -1.47
C ALA A 229 -1.24 -11.81 -2.38
N ILE A 230 -1.88 -12.97 -2.19
CA ILE A 230 -1.77 -14.13 -3.07
C ILE A 230 -3.14 -14.41 -3.66
N ASP A 231 -3.24 -14.45 -4.98
CA ASP A 231 -4.49 -14.76 -5.67
C ASP A 231 -4.82 -16.27 -5.65
N ALA A 232 -5.99 -16.64 -6.16
CA ALA A 232 -6.44 -18.03 -6.21
C ALA A 232 -5.57 -18.94 -7.12
N ARG A 233 -4.70 -18.35 -7.96
CA ARG A 233 -3.78 -19.06 -8.86
C ARG A 233 -2.38 -19.19 -8.28
N GLY A 234 -2.14 -18.63 -7.08
CA GLY A 234 -0.84 -18.59 -6.42
C GLY A 234 0.06 -17.42 -6.86
N GLY A 235 -0.49 -16.45 -7.59
CA GLY A 235 0.23 -15.22 -7.95
C GLY A 235 0.44 -14.34 -6.73
N LEU A 236 1.70 -14.04 -6.39
CA LEU A 236 2.07 -13.12 -5.31
C LEU A 236 2.15 -11.70 -5.84
N TYR A 237 1.49 -10.77 -5.15
CA TYR A 237 1.47 -9.34 -5.43
C TYR A 237 1.86 -8.53 -4.20
N TRP A 238 2.68 -7.51 -4.40
CA TRP A 238 3.03 -6.53 -3.38
C TRP A 238 2.08 -5.34 -3.47
N LEU A 239 1.41 -5.03 -2.37
CA LEU A 239 0.36 -4.00 -2.31
C LEU A 239 0.87 -2.70 -1.68
N GLN A 240 1.95 -2.77 -0.90
CA GLN A 240 2.63 -1.64 -0.28
C GLN A 240 4.04 -2.05 0.15
N ALA A 241 4.98 -1.10 0.14
CA ALA A 241 6.27 -1.22 0.83
C ALA A 241 6.69 0.14 1.37
N ARG A 242 7.09 0.17 2.61
CA ARG A 242 7.69 1.34 3.27
C ARG A 242 8.88 0.92 4.12
N PRO A 243 9.87 1.81 4.25
CA PRO A 243 10.99 1.64 5.18
C PRO A 243 10.56 1.62 6.63
#